data_0ac73e92a20c18ea4a93553f3f967673
#
_entry.id   0ac73e92a20c18ea4a93553f3f967673
#
_cell.length_a   1.000
_cell.length_b   1.000
_cell.length_c   1.000
_cell.angle_alpha   90.00
_cell.angle_beta   90.00
_cell.angle_gamma   90.00
#
_symmetry.space_group_name_H-M   'P 1'
#
loop_
_entity.id
_entity.type
_entity.pdbx_description
1 polymer ?
#
loop_
_entity_poly.entity_id
_entity_poly.type
_entity_poly.pdbx_seq_one_letter_code
_entity_poly.pdbx_strand_id
1 'polypeptide(L)'
;MDEKHREYKKDAYVLSLKDMCGIKDLRGLADAGVYSLKIEGRMKQIPYAAGVVSYYRKYIDLFLSGQETQVSEGDYRAVLALGNRCGFTDGYYHRHNGSDMVTFTKPNYEKTNEALQQQILRTYENGAAKIPVMGELVLHQGQAAHYRVKTQTVSAEISGMEVMQAQKKPLLAEDVKSRMEKTGDTPFVMEDLSIRIEDGVFLPNGALNQLRREALAELQKEMLKPYQRQEHPQKTAEKKFPEACEKREKRKERVFAVTGERRQLAPVLESSCVTSVCLDMEAYDRSTIMEELKEDANVVMQKDKEVYLAMPRIFRAGTAEWMRQILPDIKGMGFAGVLVRNYEELALAKETFLGSEIITDHNLYCYNDQAVRAFAGQGVKKNTVPLELNRSEIKRRYNEESMMMLYGYYPLMTSAQCVHANTRGCDKKRGLSYLKDRYQVQFPVKNFCTYCYNVVYNSLPVLLFSNLEELKKAGIRDFRMDFTMESAKETKAILKLYEEFADGSRRQYPKEWENRYTNGHYKRGVE
;
A
#
# COMPACT_ATOMS: atom_id res chain seq x y z
N MET A 1 -13.49 2.07 -24.69
CA MET A 1 -14.41 1.28 -25.56
C MET A 1 -15.68 0.97 -24.78
N ASP A 2 -16.81 0.95 -25.40
CA ASP A 2 -18.09 0.52 -24.79
C ASP A 2 -18.26 -1.01 -24.87
N GLU A 3 -19.39 -1.52 -24.34
CA GLU A 3 -19.76 -2.94 -24.41
C GLU A 3 -19.81 -3.51 -25.86
N LYS A 4 -19.98 -2.64 -26.86
CA LYS A 4 -19.95 -2.98 -28.28
C LYS A 4 -18.55 -2.81 -28.89
N HIS A 5 -17.51 -2.66 -28.08
CA HIS A 5 -16.11 -2.46 -28.47
C HIS A 5 -15.87 -1.25 -29.40
N ARG A 6 -16.73 -0.23 -29.37
CA ARG A 6 -16.51 1.01 -30.11
C ARG A 6 -15.45 1.86 -29.42
N GLU A 7 -14.45 2.31 -30.16
CA GLU A 7 -13.38 3.16 -29.64
C GLU A 7 -13.81 4.62 -29.59
N TYR A 8 -13.48 5.28 -28.48
CA TYR A 8 -13.63 6.73 -28.30
C TYR A 8 -12.26 7.37 -28.51
N LYS A 9 -11.98 7.83 -29.72
CA LYS A 9 -10.66 8.40 -30.11
C LYS A 9 -10.25 9.64 -29.33
N LYS A 10 -11.19 10.36 -28.70
CA LYS A 10 -10.89 11.55 -27.90
C LYS A 10 -10.40 11.24 -26.49
N ASP A 11 -10.56 10.03 -26.01
CA ASP A 11 -10.41 9.65 -24.61
C ASP A 11 -9.23 8.73 -24.39
N ALA A 12 -8.10 9.03 -24.99
CA ALA A 12 -6.83 8.39 -24.62
C ALA A 12 -6.43 8.81 -23.19
N TYR A 13 -5.78 7.93 -22.45
CA TYR A 13 -5.22 8.20 -21.11
C TYR A 13 -6.23 8.59 -20.03
N VAL A 14 -7.43 8.04 -20.08
CA VAL A 14 -8.54 8.32 -19.13
C VAL A 14 -8.24 8.02 -17.66
N LEU A 15 -7.16 7.32 -17.36
CA LEU A 15 -6.64 7.04 -16.01
C LEU A 15 -5.39 7.86 -15.66
N SER A 16 -4.90 8.72 -16.55
CA SER A 16 -3.73 9.55 -16.30
C SER A 16 -4.11 10.78 -15.50
N LEU A 17 -3.90 10.72 -14.20
CA LEU A 17 -4.16 11.84 -13.30
C LEU A 17 -3.10 12.93 -13.45
N LYS A 18 -3.52 14.20 -13.29
CA LYS A 18 -2.62 15.33 -13.03
C LYS A 18 -1.95 15.16 -11.67
N ASP A 19 -0.79 15.77 -11.50
CA ASP A 19 -0.12 15.78 -10.20
C ASP A 19 -0.91 16.64 -9.20
N MET A 20 -1.03 16.17 -7.95
CA MET A 20 -1.72 16.89 -6.88
C MET A 20 -0.79 17.94 -6.27
N CYS A 21 -1.28 19.17 -6.10
CA CYS A 21 -0.52 20.24 -5.49
C CYS A 21 -1.41 21.05 -4.52
N GLY A 22 -1.15 20.90 -3.22
CA GLY A 22 -1.89 21.58 -2.16
C GLY A 22 -1.18 22.83 -1.60
N ILE A 23 -0.19 23.38 -2.32
CA ILE A 23 0.57 24.54 -1.79
C ILE A 23 -0.30 25.79 -1.57
N LYS A 24 -1.36 25.97 -2.37
CA LYS A 24 -2.33 27.05 -2.24
C LYS A 24 -3.36 26.80 -1.13
N ASP A 25 -3.49 25.56 -0.66
CA ASP A 25 -4.48 25.12 0.33
C ASP A 25 -3.89 24.90 1.73
N LEU A 26 -2.64 25.31 1.98
CA LEU A 26 -1.94 25.06 3.24
C LEU A 26 -2.72 25.56 4.45
N ARG A 27 -3.34 26.73 4.36
CA ARG A 27 -4.18 27.28 5.44
C ARG A 27 -5.41 26.39 5.70
N GLY A 28 -6.14 26.04 4.66
CA GLY A 28 -7.32 25.16 4.79
C GLY A 28 -6.96 23.77 5.34
N LEU A 29 -5.80 23.24 4.96
CA LEU A 29 -5.29 21.98 5.52
C LEU A 29 -4.94 22.10 7.00
N ALA A 30 -4.28 23.19 7.40
CA ALA A 30 -3.96 23.45 8.81
C ALA A 30 -5.23 23.67 9.65
N ASP A 31 -6.19 24.45 9.16
CA ASP A 31 -7.48 24.70 9.82
C ASP A 31 -8.32 23.41 9.95
N ALA A 32 -8.16 22.47 9.02
CA ALA A 32 -8.73 21.13 9.10
C ALA A 32 -8.00 20.18 10.08
N GLY A 33 -6.94 20.64 10.75
CA GLY A 33 -6.17 19.86 11.73
C GLY A 33 -5.11 18.94 11.12
N VAL A 34 -4.71 19.13 9.85
CA VAL A 34 -3.62 18.37 9.24
C VAL A 34 -2.29 18.76 9.87
N TYR A 35 -1.70 17.83 10.59
CA TYR A 35 -0.44 18.05 11.33
C TYR A 35 0.81 17.87 10.48
N SER A 36 0.78 16.98 9.49
CA SER A 36 1.94 16.60 8.68
C SER A 36 1.58 16.48 7.21
N LEU A 37 2.44 16.98 6.35
CA LEU A 37 2.30 16.93 4.89
C LEU A 37 3.31 15.93 4.31
N LYS A 38 2.83 14.97 3.53
CA LYS A 38 3.68 14.02 2.82
C LYS A 38 3.86 14.46 1.37
N ILE A 39 5.12 14.69 0.98
CA ILE A 39 5.51 14.95 -0.39
C ILE A 39 5.95 13.65 -1.05
N GLU A 40 5.32 13.27 -2.15
CA GLU A 40 5.64 12.03 -2.88
C GLU A 40 6.50 12.34 -4.10
N GLY A 41 7.62 11.65 -4.23
CA GLY A 41 8.58 11.88 -5.33
C GLY A 41 9.43 10.66 -5.66
N ARG A 42 8.90 9.42 -5.46
CA ARG A 42 9.64 8.16 -5.58
C ARG A 42 10.44 8.03 -6.89
N MET A 43 9.88 8.48 -8.00
CA MET A 43 10.51 8.42 -9.34
C MET A 43 11.16 9.74 -9.74
N LYS A 44 11.27 10.70 -8.82
CA LYS A 44 11.83 12.02 -9.08
C LYS A 44 13.27 12.12 -8.57
N GLN A 45 14.04 13.06 -9.14
CA GLN A 45 15.41 13.32 -8.76
C GLN A 45 15.52 14.27 -7.56
N ILE A 46 16.72 14.40 -6.99
CA ILE A 46 17.04 15.25 -5.85
C ILE A 46 16.50 16.68 -5.99
N PRO A 47 16.67 17.40 -7.14
CA PRO A 47 16.16 18.76 -7.30
C PRO A 47 14.65 18.88 -7.09
N TYR A 48 13.89 17.89 -7.47
CA TYR A 48 12.45 17.86 -7.21
C TYR A 48 12.17 17.80 -5.70
N ALA A 49 12.74 16.82 -5.01
CA ALA A 49 12.46 16.61 -3.59
C ALA A 49 12.88 17.85 -2.78
N ALA A 50 14.12 18.30 -2.95
CA ALA A 50 14.66 19.46 -2.24
C ALA A 50 13.91 20.76 -2.59
N GLY A 51 13.64 21.00 -3.86
CA GLY A 51 12.95 22.20 -4.33
C GLY A 51 11.50 22.25 -3.87
N VAL A 52 10.73 21.18 -4.03
CA VAL A 52 9.33 21.15 -3.58
C VAL A 52 9.27 21.34 -2.05
N VAL A 53 10.11 20.64 -1.28
CA VAL A 53 10.16 20.81 0.19
C VAL A 53 10.50 22.26 0.55
N SER A 54 11.44 22.90 -0.13
CA SER A 54 11.83 24.28 0.18
C SER A 54 10.68 25.28 -0.03
N TYR A 55 9.92 25.15 -1.11
CA TYR A 55 8.75 26.00 -1.35
C TYR A 55 7.63 25.76 -0.34
N TYR A 56 7.31 24.50 -0.03
CA TYR A 56 6.33 24.19 1.00
C TYR A 56 6.79 24.71 2.37
N ARG A 57 8.06 24.52 2.73
CA ARG A 57 8.62 25.03 4.00
C ARG A 57 8.53 26.55 4.10
N LYS A 58 8.89 27.27 3.03
CA LYS A 58 8.74 28.71 2.95
C LYS A 58 7.31 29.17 3.32
N TYR A 59 6.29 28.58 2.70
CA TYR A 59 4.91 29.00 2.92
C TYR A 59 4.35 28.53 4.26
N ILE A 60 4.80 27.40 4.77
CA ILE A 60 4.46 26.92 6.12
C ILE A 60 5.06 27.87 7.17
N ASP A 61 6.32 28.30 7.02
CA ASP A 61 6.96 29.22 7.96
C ASP A 61 6.27 30.59 7.97
N LEU A 62 5.91 31.13 6.82
CA LEU A 62 5.13 32.35 6.70
C LEU A 62 3.77 32.22 7.40
N PHE A 63 3.06 31.12 7.17
CA PHE A 63 1.79 30.83 7.83
C PHE A 63 1.94 30.76 9.36
N LEU A 64 2.92 30.01 9.86
CA LEU A 64 3.16 29.85 11.29
C LEU A 64 3.61 31.17 11.98
N SER A 65 4.24 32.07 11.23
CA SER A 65 4.58 33.41 11.73
C SER A 65 3.41 34.41 11.76
N GLY A 66 2.20 33.95 11.36
CA GLY A 66 1.00 34.77 11.34
C GLY A 66 0.91 35.76 10.18
N GLN A 67 1.79 35.64 9.19
CA GLN A 67 1.75 36.45 7.99
C GLN A 67 0.67 35.97 7.04
N GLU A 68 0.01 36.88 6.32
CA GLU A 68 -0.93 36.51 5.27
C GLU A 68 -0.16 35.96 4.06
N THR A 69 -0.47 34.72 3.68
CA THR A 69 0.33 33.98 2.71
C THR A 69 -0.47 33.66 1.45
N GLN A 70 -0.34 34.52 0.46
CA GLN A 70 -0.67 34.11 -0.91
C GLN A 70 0.58 33.55 -1.59
N VAL A 71 0.44 32.34 -2.16
CA VAL A 71 1.53 31.74 -2.95
C VAL A 71 1.74 32.60 -4.20
N SER A 72 2.97 33.12 -4.36
CA SER A 72 3.31 33.92 -5.53
C SER A 72 3.19 33.08 -6.81
N GLU A 73 2.76 33.71 -7.90
CA GLU A 73 2.65 33.01 -9.18
C GLU A 73 4.04 32.52 -9.67
N GLY A 74 5.12 33.22 -9.33
CA GLY A 74 6.49 32.80 -9.63
C GLY A 74 6.87 31.51 -8.91
N ASP A 75 6.59 31.40 -7.61
CA ASP A 75 6.86 30.19 -6.83
C ASP A 75 5.97 29.02 -7.27
N TYR A 76 4.71 29.29 -7.56
CA TYR A 76 3.80 28.26 -8.08
C TYR A 76 4.30 27.67 -9.42
N ARG A 77 4.78 28.54 -10.33
CA ARG A 77 5.39 28.09 -11.60
C ARG A 77 6.69 27.36 -11.36
N ALA A 78 7.48 27.73 -10.38
CA ALA A 78 8.70 27.01 -10.02
C ALA A 78 8.40 25.59 -9.51
N VAL A 79 7.43 25.43 -8.63
CA VAL A 79 6.95 24.10 -8.19
C VAL A 79 6.43 23.29 -9.36
N LEU A 80 5.67 23.91 -10.27
CA LEU A 80 5.18 23.29 -11.50
C LEU A 80 6.33 22.79 -12.38
N ALA A 81 7.37 23.60 -12.59
CA ALA A 81 8.53 23.27 -13.43
C ALA A 81 9.42 22.17 -12.84
N LEU A 82 9.36 21.94 -11.53
CA LEU A 82 10.16 20.90 -10.88
C LEU A 82 9.69 19.48 -11.18
N GLY A 83 8.47 19.26 -11.62
CA GLY A 83 8.10 17.90 -11.84
C GLY A 83 6.69 17.57 -12.25
N ASN A 84 5.94 18.52 -12.76
CA ASN A 84 4.60 18.22 -13.22
C ASN A 84 4.61 17.46 -14.57
N ARG A 85 3.62 16.60 -14.74
CA ARG A 85 3.43 15.83 -15.98
C ARG A 85 2.53 16.56 -16.98
N CYS A 86 1.48 17.22 -16.50
CA CYS A 86 0.42 17.77 -17.35
C CYS A 86 -0.38 18.86 -16.63
N GLY A 87 0.21 19.56 -15.68
CA GLY A 87 -0.46 20.50 -14.80
C GLY A 87 -0.84 19.90 -13.45
N PHE A 88 -1.28 20.76 -12.55
CA PHE A 88 -1.69 20.37 -11.22
C PHE A 88 -3.21 20.24 -11.08
N THR A 89 -3.62 19.50 -10.05
CA THR A 89 -5.01 19.46 -9.58
C THR A 89 -5.05 19.59 -8.05
N ASP A 90 -6.09 20.23 -7.55
CA ASP A 90 -6.48 20.31 -6.15
C ASP A 90 -7.77 19.50 -5.89
N GLY A 91 -8.17 18.67 -6.85
CA GLY A 91 -9.48 18.07 -7.00
C GLY A 91 -10.10 17.50 -5.74
N TYR A 92 -9.37 16.66 -4.99
CA TYR A 92 -9.92 16.02 -3.79
C TYR A 92 -10.09 16.96 -2.58
N TYR A 93 -9.49 18.15 -2.59
CA TYR A 93 -9.70 19.12 -1.51
C TYR A 93 -11.05 19.83 -1.63
N HIS A 94 -11.50 20.12 -2.85
CA HIS A 94 -12.69 20.95 -3.08
C HIS A 94 -13.85 20.18 -3.71
N ARG A 95 -13.59 18.99 -4.26
CA ARG A 95 -14.59 18.13 -4.88
C ARG A 95 -14.20 16.67 -4.81
N HIS A 96 -15.16 15.77 -4.99
CA HIS A 96 -14.93 14.33 -4.87
C HIS A 96 -13.98 13.79 -5.95
N ASN A 97 -14.30 14.01 -7.22
CA ASN A 97 -13.50 13.66 -8.40
C ASN A 97 -14.09 14.35 -9.64
N GLY A 98 -13.38 14.32 -10.76
CA GLY A 98 -13.87 14.90 -12.00
C GLY A 98 -12.89 14.75 -13.15
N SER A 99 -13.37 15.04 -14.35
CA SER A 99 -12.56 14.98 -15.58
C SER A 99 -11.41 15.99 -15.61
N ASP A 100 -11.52 17.07 -14.84
CA ASP A 100 -10.46 18.09 -14.69
C ASP A 100 -9.24 17.57 -13.91
N MET A 101 -9.37 16.50 -13.15
CA MET A 101 -8.26 15.80 -12.49
C MET A 101 -7.48 14.90 -13.44
N VAL A 102 -7.97 14.64 -14.65
CA VAL A 102 -7.41 13.71 -15.62
C VAL A 102 -6.81 14.47 -16.79
N THR A 103 -5.68 13.98 -17.32
CA THR A 103 -5.16 14.44 -18.59
C THR A 103 -5.49 13.41 -19.66
N PHE A 104 -6.27 13.80 -20.67
CA PHE A 104 -6.69 12.91 -21.76
C PHE A 104 -5.68 12.81 -22.88
N THR A 105 -4.64 13.64 -22.84
CA THR A 105 -3.56 13.63 -23.81
C THR A 105 -2.36 12.85 -23.27
N LYS A 106 -1.48 12.38 -24.16
CA LYS A 106 -0.22 11.79 -23.74
C LYS A 106 0.52 12.78 -22.84
N PRO A 107 0.93 12.36 -21.64
CA PRO A 107 1.69 13.22 -20.73
C PRO A 107 2.90 13.79 -21.46
N ASN A 108 2.90 15.11 -21.62
CA ASN A 108 4.05 15.83 -22.16
C ASN A 108 4.76 16.45 -20.96
N TYR A 109 5.97 15.96 -20.68
CA TYR A 109 6.79 16.59 -19.66
C TYR A 109 7.17 17.96 -20.17
N GLU A 110 6.76 19.04 -19.50
CA GLU A 110 7.31 20.35 -19.75
C GLU A 110 8.84 20.28 -19.62
N LYS A 111 9.55 21.02 -20.48
CA LYS A 111 11.00 21.10 -20.39
C LYS A 111 11.35 21.48 -18.96
N THR A 112 12.04 20.60 -18.27
CA THR A 112 12.55 20.86 -16.92
C THR A 112 13.36 22.14 -16.94
N ASN A 113 13.12 23.04 -16.01
CA ASN A 113 13.91 24.25 -15.87
C ASN A 113 15.29 23.87 -15.29
N GLU A 114 16.23 23.56 -16.16
CA GLU A 114 17.59 23.13 -15.79
C GLU A 114 18.31 24.16 -14.91
N ALA A 115 18.09 25.45 -15.15
CA ALA A 115 18.68 26.52 -14.33
C ALA A 115 18.18 26.46 -12.89
N LEU A 116 16.87 26.25 -12.69
CA LEU A 116 16.27 26.08 -11.35
C LEU A 116 16.79 24.82 -10.68
N GLN A 117 16.89 23.70 -11.41
CA GLN A 117 17.43 22.46 -10.87
C GLN A 117 18.88 22.61 -10.41
N GLN A 118 19.72 23.25 -11.21
CA GLN A 118 21.11 23.52 -10.84
C GLN A 118 21.22 24.48 -9.65
N GLN A 119 20.38 25.48 -9.58
CA GLN A 119 20.34 26.39 -8.42
C GLN A 119 20.00 25.61 -7.13
N ILE A 120 18.99 24.73 -7.16
CA ILE A 120 18.58 23.91 -6.02
C ILE A 120 19.72 22.97 -5.61
N LEU A 121 20.35 22.28 -6.56
CA LEU A 121 21.48 21.40 -6.28
C LEU A 121 22.61 22.15 -5.58
N ARG A 122 23.04 23.31 -6.12
CA ARG A 122 24.10 24.12 -5.51
C ARG A 122 23.75 24.56 -4.08
N THR A 123 22.49 24.88 -3.83
CA THR A 123 22.03 25.29 -2.50
C THR A 123 22.13 24.15 -1.48
N TYR A 124 21.76 22.94 -1.85
CA TYR A 124 21.64 21.82 -0.91
C TYR A 124 22.84 20.88 -0.89
N GLU A 125 23.62 20.76 -1.97
CA GLU A 125 24.87 19.98 -1.94
C GLU A 125 25.95 20.66 -1.11
N ASN A 126 26.02 21.99 -1.13
CA ASN A 126 27.03 22.77 -0.38
C ASN A 126 26.53 23.23 1.00
N GLY A 127 25.27 23.12 1.29
CA GLY A 127 24.61 23.67 2.49
C GLY A 127 23.93 22.61 3.36
N ALA A 128 24.47 21.40 3.46
CA ALA A 128 23.94 20.42 4.40
C ALA A 128 23.93 21.03 5.81
N ALA A 129 22.77 21.11 6.44
CA ALA A 129 22.65 21.57 7.82
C ALA A 129 23.53 20.70 8.73
N LYS A 130 24.55 21.30 9.30
CA LYS A 130 25.44 20.64 10.26
C LYS A 130 25.01 20.92 11.67
N ILE A 131 25.24 19.97 12.55
CA ILE A 131 24.93 20.09 13.97
C ILE A 131 26.08 20.86 14.65
N PRO A 132 25.80 21.98 15.31
CA PRO A 132 26.81 22.71 16.03
C PRO A 132 27.32 21.92 17.24
N VAL A 133 28.64 21.89 17.40
CA VAL A 133 29.31 21.23 18.52
C VAL A 133 30.32 22.18 19.18
N MET A 134 30.46 22.04 20.49
CA MET A 134 31.50 22.70 21.28
C MET A 134 32.56 21.67 21.65
N GLY A 135 33.84 22.07 21.53
CA GLY A 135 34.99 21.22 21.85
C GLY A 135 35.79 21.78 23.05
N GLU A 136 36.35 20.89 23.88
CA GLU A 136 37.29 21.22 24.93
C GLU A 136 38.47 20.22 24.84
N LEU A 137 39.67 20.78 24.56
CA LEU A 137 40.89 20.01 24.47
C LEU A 137 41.83 20.39 25.64
N VAL A 138 42.36 19.36 26.31
CA VAL A 138 43.30 19.52 27.42
C VAL A 138 44.56 18.72 27.13
N LEU A 139 45.74 19.41 27.15
CA LEU A 139 47.05 18.83 26.90
C LEU A 139 48.00 19.22 28.05
N HIS A 140 48.28 18.22 28.94
CA HIS A 140 49.25 18.34 30.03
C HIS A 140 50.38 17.34 29.88
N GLN A 141 51.62 17.74 30.15
CA GLN A 141 52.79 16.88 30.04
C GLN A 141 52.66 15.64 30.93
N GLY A 142 52.99 14.45 30.37
CA GLY A 142 52.91 13.17 31.08
C GLY A 142 51.49 12.65 31.30
N GLN A 143 50.48 13.31 30.76
CA GLN A 143 49.09 12.86 30.82
C GLN A 143 48.57 12.53 29.41
N ALA A 144 47.55 11.68 29.34
CA ALA A 144 46.86 11.44 28.09
C ALA A 144 46.17 12.73 27.59
N ALA A 145 46.21 12.97 26.29
CA ALA A 145 45.47 14.10 25.69
C ALA A 145 43.96 13.86 25.85
N HIS A 146 43.24 14.78 26.43
CA HIS A 146 41.79 14.69 26.63
C HIS A 146 41.07 15.63 25.70
N TYR A 147 40.07 15.06 24.97
CA TYR A 147 39.20 15.85 24.11
C TYR A 147 37.73 15.49 24.35
N ARG A 148 36.97 16.51 24.71
CA ARG A 148 35.53 16.42 24.89
C ARG A 148 34.81 17.21 23.80
N VAL A 149 33.81 16.60 23.21
CA VAL A 149 32.90 17.27 22.26
C VAL A 149 31.48 17.12 22.75
N LYS A 150 30.66 18.16 22.59
CA LYS A 150 29.26 18.14 23.04
C LYS A 150 28.37 18.93 22.09
N THR A 151 27.12 18.44 21.96
CA THR A 151 25.96 19.20 21.47
C THR A 151 25.23 19.82 22.65
N GLN A 152 24.05 20.39 22.43
CA GLN A 152 23.20 20.87 23.53
C GLN A 152 22.72 19.74 24.47
N THR A 153 22.63 18.50 23.98
CA THR A 153 21.99 17.40 24.71
C THR A 153 22.89 16.20 24.96
N VAL A 154 23.97 16.02 24.19
CA VAL A 154 24.83 14.83 24.23
C VAL A 154 26.31 15.26 24.26
N SER A 155 27.13 14.52 24.97
CA SER A 155 28.59 14.72 24.98
C SER A 155 29.33 13.38 24.83
N ALA A 156 30.52 13.46 24.23
CA ALA A 156 31.49 12.38 24.18
C ALA A 156 32.87 12.89 24.62
N GLU A 157 33.64 12.02 25.28
CA GLU A 157 34.98 12.31 25.75
C GLU A 157 35.92 11.16 25.37
N ILE A 158 37.07 11.51 24.82
CA ILE A 158 38.09 10.56 24.37
C ILE A 158 39.42 10.94 24.96
N SER A 159 40.17 9.93 25.43
CA SER A 159 41.56 10.02 25.86
C SER A 159 42.48 9.47 24.78
N GLY A 160 43.39 10.26 24.34
CA GLY A 160 44.36 9.91 23.31
C GLY A 160 45.74 9.57 23.83
N MET A 161 46.73 9.79 22.98
CA MET A 161 48.14 9.52 23.27
C MET A 161 48.64 10.43 24.41
N GLU A 162 49.62 9.93 25.17
CA GLU A 162 50.33 10.70 26.21
C GLU A 162 51.03 11.93 25.60
N VAL A 163 50.85 13.08 26.23
CA VAL A 163 51.44 14.35 25.84
C VAL A 163 52.91 14.39 26.32
N MET A 164 53.83 14.55 25.39
CA MET A 164 55.27 14.51 25.63
C MET A 164 55.83 15.93 25.80
N GLN A 165 57.04 16.05 26.39
CA GLN A 165 57.82 17.27 26.34
C GLN A 165 58.40 17.48 24.93
N ALA A 166 58.35 18.71 24.43
CA ALA A 166 58.85 19.08 23.11
C ALA A 166 60.39 19.04 23.09
N GLN A 167 60.98 18.27 22.19
CA GLN A 167 62.44 18.23 22.01
C GLN A 167 62.96 19.33 21.08
N LYS A 168 62.16 19.78 20.11
CA LYS A 168 62.59 20.77 19.11
C LYS A 168 61.59 21.95 18.99
N LYS A 169 60.31 21.65 18.70
CA LYS A 169 59.25 22.66 18.44
C LYS A 169 58.03 22.30 19.30
N PRO A 170 57.64 23.12 20.26
CA PRO A 170 56.42 22.91 21.04
C PRO A 170 55.20 23.16 20.18
N LEU A 171 54.05 22.59 20.61
CA LEU A 171 52.74 22.87 20.01
C LEU A 171 52.33 24.33 20.27
N LEU A 172 51.85 24.98 19.21
CA LEU A 172 51.22 26.29 19.32
C LEU A 172 49.69 26.13 19.34
N ALA A 173 49.03 26.88 20.21
CA ALA A 173 47.57 26.83 20.35
C ALA A 173 46.83 27.08 19.03
N GLU A 174 47.34 27.99 18.20
CA GLU A 174 46.75 28.28 16.86
C GLU A 174 46.85 27.08 15.89
N ASP A 175 48.01 26.39 15.87
CA ASP A 175 48.21 25.22 15.02
C ASP A 175 47.29 24.07 15.45
N VAL A 176 47.08 23.89 16.74
CA VAL A 176 46.17 22.89 17.32
C VAL A 176 44.72 23.27 16.99
N LYS A 177 44.35 24.55 17.20
CA LYS A 177 43.01 25.06 16.91
C LYS A 177 42.60 24.81 15.47
N SER A 178 43.46 25.20 14.51
CA SER A 178 43.20 25.04 13.07
C SER A 178 42.98 23.58 12.63
N ARG A 179 43.49 22.61 13.43
CA ARG A 179 43.30 21.17 13.17
C ARG A 179 42.08 20.62 13.84
N MET A 180 41.79 21.02 15.07
CA MET A 180 40.68 20.49 15.85
C MET A 180 39.34 21.06 15.42
N GLU A 181 39.31 22.23 14.79
CA GLU A 181 38.10 22.82 14.20
C GLU A 181 37.60 22.09 12.94
N LYS A 182 38.46 21.27 12.31
CA LYS A 182 38.10 20.57 11.07
C LYS A 182 37.12 19.44 11.36
N THR A 183 35.90 19.56 10.90
CA THR A 183 34.88 18.53 11.06
C THR A 183 34.71 17.63 9.82
N GLY A 184 35.29 18.01 8.67
CA GLY A 184 35.30 17.21 7.45
C GLY A 184 33.91 16.82 6.97
N ASP A 185 33.77 15.55 6.57
CA ASP A 185 32.52 14.95 6.07
C ASP A 185 31.56 14.49 7.19
N THR A 186 31.83 14.89 8.44
CA THR A 186 30.94 14.58 9.55
C THR A 186 29.71 15.48 9.53
N PRO A 187 28.60 15.08 10.17
CA PRO A 187 27.40 15.91 10.28
C PRO A 187 27.56 17.11 11.23
N PHE A 188 28.77 17.39 11.71
CA PHE A 188 29.03 18.40 12.70
C PHE A 188 29.71 19.64 12.11
N VAL A 189 29.51 20.79 12.80
CA VAL A 189 30.29 22.03 12.60
C VAL A 189 30.76 22.50 13.96
N MET A 190 32.07 22.85 14.08
CA MET A 190 32.63 23.40 15.31
C MET A 190 32.15 24.83 15.47
N GLU A 191 31.37 25.08 16.53
CA GLU A 191 30.88 26.42 16.89
C GLU A 191 31.84 27.13 17.86
N ASP A 192 32.35 26.38 18.82
CA ASP A 192 33.34 26.90 19.81
C ASP A 192 34.34 25.81 20.19
N LEU A 193 35.59 26.20 20.41
CA LEU A 193 36.68 25.30 20.80
C LEU A 193 37.57 25.94 21.87
N SER A 194 37.46 25.39 23.07
CA SER A 194 38.36 25.74 24.18
C SER A 194 39.58 24.82 24.18
N ILE A 195 40.76 25.42 24.29
CA ILE A 195 42.02 24.67 24.27
C ILE A 195 42.87 25.10 25.49
N ARG A 196 43.24 24.12 26.30
CA ARG A 196 44.17 24.28 27.42
C ARG A 196 45.43 23.47 27.11
N ILE A 197 46.53 24.16 26.86
CA ILE A 197 47.81 23.57 26.51
C ILE A 197 48.84 24.06 27.52
N GLU A 198 49.58 23.13 28.11
CA GLU A 198 50.75 23.44 28.94
C GLU A 198 51.93 23.85 28.03
N ASP A 199 52.77 24.81 28.50
CA ASP A 199 53.90 25.28 27.73
C ASP A 199 54.97 24.18 27.52
N GLY A 200 55.56 24.16 26.33
CA GLY A 200 56.65 23.24 26.04
C GLY A 200 56.23 21.82 25.70
N VAL A 201 54.93 21.52 25.50
CA VAL A 201 54.47 20.17 25.17
C VAL A 201 54.46 19.90 23.69
N PHE A 202 54.45 18.60 23.38
CA PHE A 202 54.39 18.06 22.03
C PHE A 202 53.44 16.86 21.94
N LEU A 203 52.66 16.84 20.84
CA LEU A 203 51.84 15.71 20.42
C LEU A 203 51.93 15.59 18.89
N PRO A 204 52.09 14.40 18.30
CA PRO A 204 52.10 14.25 16.84
C PRO A 204 50.79 14.74 16.19
N ASN A 205 50.90 15.42 15.06
CA ASN A 205 49.71 15.88 14.30
C ASN A 205 48.75 14.74 13.95
N GLY A 206 49.25 13.52 13.71
CA GLY A 206 48.45 12.33 13.48
C GLY A 206 47.58 11.99 14.70
N ALA A 207 48.16 12.07 15.92
CA ALA A 207 47.44 11.79 17.18
C ALA A 207 46.31 12.82 17.42
N LEU A 208 46.53 14.12 17.17
CA LEU A 208 45.47 15.14 17.25
C LEU A 208 44.33 14.88 16.28
N ASN A 209 44.67 14.52 15.03
CA ASN A 209 43.66 14.21 14.03
C ASN A 209 42.88 12.91 14.35
N GLN A 210 43.53 11.92 14.95
CA GLN A 210 42.88 10.71 15.42
C GLN A 210 41.93 11.00 16.57
N LEU A 211 42.41 11.71 17.60
CA LEU A 211 41.64 12.10 18.77
C LEU A 211 40.34 12.83 18.36
N ARG A 212 40.46 13.80 17.46
CA ARG A 212 39.31 14.51 16.90
C ARG A 212 38.32 13.58 16.21
N ARG A 213 38.80 12.71 15.32
CA ARG A 213 37.92 11.77 14.55
C ARG A 213 37.18 10.80 15.47
N GLU A 214 37.89 10.26 16.45
CA GLU A 214 37.30 9.33 17.42
C GLU A 214 36.24 10.02 18.29
N ALA A 215 36.50 11.23 18.75
CA ALA A 215 35.54 12.00 19.55
C ALA A 215 34.27 12.34 18.77
N LEU A 216 34.39 12.76 17.51
CA LEU A 216 33.22 13.05 16.67
C LEU A 216 32.44 11.76 16.32
N ALA A 217 33.15 10.64 16.11
CA ALA A 217 32.50 9.36 15.85
C ALA A 217 31.76 8.84 17.10
N GLU A 218 32.36 8.95 18.29
CA GLU A 218 31.70 8.54 19.54
C GLU A 218 30.51 9.47 19.85
N LEU A 219 30.63 10.78 19.62
CA LEU A 219 29.49 11.71 19.77
C LEU A 219 28.31 11.29 18.86
N GLN A 220 28.59 10.95 17.60
CA GLN A 220 27.56 10.48 16.68
C GLN A 220 26.91 9.18 17.18
N LYS A 221 27.68 8.26 17.69
CA LYS A 221 27.20 6.98 18.25
C LYS A 221 26.31 7.21 19.48
N GLU A 222 26.75 8.09 20.41
CA GLU A 222 25.93 8.47 21.58
C GLU A 222 24.60 9.11 21.18
N MET A 223 24.61 10.01 20.19
CA MET A 223 23.40 10.62 19.66
C MET A 223 22.43 9.61 19.04
N LEU A 224 22.94 8.51 18.46
CA LEU A 224 22.12 7.49 17.84
C LEU A 224 21.59 6.44 18.82
N LYS A 225 22.15 6.32 20.02
CA LYS A 225 21.73 5.33 21.04
C LYS A 225 20.21 5.33 21.33
N PRO A 226 19.53 6.49 21.52
CA PRO A 226 18.10 6.52 21.79
C PRO A 226 17.23 5.97 20.66
N TYR A 227 17.77 5.94 19.44
CA TYR A 227 17.07 5.47 18.23
C TYR A 227 17.37 4.02 17.90
N GLN A 228 18.32 3.39 18.61
CA GLN A 228 18.61 1.97 18.44
C GLN A 228 17.46 1.15 19.03
N ARG A 229 16.98 0.17 18.27
CA ARG A 229 16.01 -0.79 18.79
C ARG A 229 16.66 -1.59 19.92
N GLN A 230 16.07 -1.57 21.09
CA GLN A 230 16.44 -2.52 22.13
C GLN A 230 16.08 -3.92 21.62
N GLU A 231 17.06 -4.82 21.61
CA GLU A 231 16.77 -6.24 21.40
C GLU A 231 15.91 -6.71 22.58
N HIS A 232 14.63 -6.71 22.39
CA HIS A 232 13.76 -7.47 23.28
C HIS A 232 14.12 -8.94 23.06
N PRO A 233 14.48 -9.69 24.11
CA PRO A 233 14.64 -11.12 23.98
C PRO A 233 13.35 -11.63 23.36
N GLN A 234 13.46 -12.15 22.13
CA GLN A 234 12.34 -12.79 21.47
C GLN A 234 11.84 -13.86 22.43
N LYS A 235 10.73 -13.63 23.08
CA LYS A 235 9.94 -14.70 23.64
C LYS A 235 9.47 -15.50 22.44
N THR A 236 10.32 -16.42 22.01
CA THR A 236 10.00 -17.46 21.04
C THR A 236 9.04 -18.45 21.71
N ALA A 237 7.89 -17.97 22.05
CA ALA A 237 6.73 -18.81 22.15
C ALA A 237 6.11 -18.84 20.75
N GLU A 238 6.79 -19.45 19.80
CA GLU A 238 6.13 -20.05 18.67
C GLU A 238 5.16 -21.09 19.25
N LYS A 239 3.95 -20.65 19.58
CA LYS A 239 2.84 -21.58 19.57
C LYS A 239 2.71 -22.00 18.10
N LYS A 240 3.39 -23.08 17.74
CA LYS A 240 3.09 -23.80 16.50
C LYS A 240 1.56 -23.91 16.44
N PHE A 241 0.98 -23.72 15.27
CA PHE A 241 -0.37 -24.27 15.05
C PHE A 241 -0.34 -25.67 15.63
N PRO A 242 -1.37 -26.15 16.33
CA PRO A 242 -1.43 -27.55 16.72
C PRO A 242 -0.96 -28.31 15.49
N GLU A 243 0.17 -29.03 15.60
CA GLU A 243 0.60 -29.96 14.57
C GLU A 243 -0.65 -30.68 14.17
N ALA A 244 -0.88 -30.87 12.87
CA ALA A 244 -2.07 -31.49 12.34
C ALA A 244 -2.34 -32.74 13.18
N CYS A 245 -3.04 -32.51 14.30
CA CYS A 245 -3.15 -33.45 15.37
C CYS A 245 -4.30 -34.34 14.97
N GLU A 246 -3.95 -35.60 14.79
CA GLU A 246 -4.83 -36.75 14.97
C GLU A 246 -6.15 -36.67 14.20
N LYS A 247 -6.23 -37.45 13.10
CA LYS A 247 -7.47 -37.96 12.47
C LYS A 247 -8.71 -37.07 12.66
N ARG A 248 -8.62 -35.78 12.22
CA ARG A 248 -9.84 -35.02 12.01
C ARG A 248 -10.61 -35.72 10.89
N GLU A 249 -11.90 -36.00 11.11
CA GLU A 249 -12.81 -36.42 10.05
C GLU A 249 -12.55 -35.57 8.82
N LYS A 250 -12.39 -36.22 7.66
CA LYS A 250 -12.11 -35.53 6.40
C LYS A 250 -13.22 -34.51 6.17
N ARG A 251 -12.92 -33.23 6.41
CA ARG A 251 -13.86 -32.14 6.17
C ARG A 251 -14.36 -32.23 4.73
N LYS A 252 -15.68 -32.13 4.53
CA LYS A 252 -16.29 -32.12 3.20
C LYS A 252 -15.81 -30.89 2.42
N GLU A 253 -15.59 -31.10 1.13
CA GLU A 253 -15.27 -30.00 0.22
C GLU A 253 -16.50 -29.11 0.04
N ARG A 254 -16.28 -27.78 0.02
CA ARG A 254 -17.32 -26.81 -0.33
C ARG A 254 -16.91 -26.07 -1.59
N VAL A 255 -17.88 -25.84 -2.44
CA VAL A 255 -17.69 -25.09 -3.68
C VAL A 255 -18.58 -23.86 -3.63
N PHE A 256 -17.94 -22.70 -3.57
CA PHE A 256 -18.59 -21.40 -3.56
C PHE A 256 -18.65 -20.82 -4.97
N ALA A 257 -19.80 -20.29 -5.34
CA ALA A 257 -19.96 -19.46 -6.52
C ALA A 257 -20.34 -18.04 -6.11
N VAL A 258 -19.49 -17.04 -6.40
CA VAL A 258 -19.83 -15.63 -6.22
C VAL A 258 -20.51 -15.13 -7.47
N THR A 259 -21.72 -14.56 -7.34
CA THR A 259 -22.49 -14.01 -8.46
C THR A 259 -22.39 -12.48 -8.49
N GLY A 260 -21.65 -11.93 -9.44
CA GLY A 260 -21.50 -10.48 -9.66
C GLY A 260 -22.60 -9.89 -10.56
N GLU A 261 -23.49 -10.73 -11.09
CA GLU A 261 -24.66 -10.36 -11.90
C GLU A 261 -25.80 -11.35 -11.64
N ARG A 262 -27.05 -10.90 -11.50
CA ARG A 262 -28.20 -11.78 -11.24
C ARG A 262 -28.41 -12.85 -12.32
N ARG A 263 -28.07 -12.57 -13.59
CA ARG A 263 -28.17 -13.53 -14.70
C ARG A 263 -27.30 -14.80 -14.52
N GLN A 264 -26.31 -14.75 -13.63
CA GLN A 264 -25.41 -15.87 -13.33
C GLN A 264 -26.02 -16.84 -12.31
N LEU A 265 -27.06 -16.41 -11.58
CA LEU A 265 -27.65 -17.19 -10.49
C LEU A 265 -28.30 -18.49 -10.99
N ALA A 266 -29.08 -18.44 -12.05
CA ALA A 266 -29.77 -19.62 -12.57
C ALA A 266 -28.80 -20.78 -12.92
N PRO A 267 -27.75 -20.61 -13.73
CA PRO A 267 -26.79 -21.69 -13.99
C PRO A 267 -26.03 -22.15 -12.75
N VAL A 268 -25.78 -21.26 -11.78
CA VAL A 268 -25.14 -21.63 -10.50
C VAL A 268 -26.06 -22.54 -9.67
N LEU A 269 -27.36 -22.27 -9.65
CA LEU A 269 -28.35 -23.10 -8.96
C LEU A 269 -28.58 -24.46 -9.59
N GLU A 270 -28.43 -24.55 -10.92
CA GLU A 270 -28.55 -25.82 -11.67
C GLU A 270 -27.31 -26.72 -11.46
N SER A 271 -26.16 -26.17 -11.08
CA SER A 271 -24.94 -26.96 -10.93
C SER A 271 -24.96 -27.82 -9.68
N SER A 272 -24.64 -29.11 -9.85
CA SER A 272 -24.57 -30.08 -8.75
C SER A 272 -23.30 -29.90 -7.88
N CYS A 273 -22.25 -29.29 -8.40
CA CYS A 273 -20.99 -29.12 -7.69
C CYS A 273 -21.02 -27.94 -6.72
N VAL A 274 -21.84 -26.92 -6.96
CA VAL A 274 -21.92 -25.73 -6.09
C VAL A 274 -22.69 -26.05 -4.82
N THR A 275 -22.05 -25.89 -3.69
CA THR A 275 -22.66 -26.10 -2.35
C THR A 275 -23.13 -24.80 -1.71
N SER A 276 -22.45 -23.70 -2.03
CA SER A 276 -22.67 -22.40 -1.40
C SER A 276 -22.67 -21.28 -2.45
N VAL A 277 -23.64 -20.39 -2.38
CA VAL A 277 -23.77 -19.24 -3.30
C VAL A 277 -23.50 -17.96 -2.51
N CYS A 278 -22.56 -17.16 -2.99
CA CYS A 278 -22.25 -15.86 -2.42
C CYS A 278 -22.85 -14.76 -3.31
N LEU A 279 -23.90 -14.11 -2.83
CA LEU A 279 -24.55 -13.00 -3.51
C LEU A 279 -23.73 -11.73 -3.28
N ASP A 280 -23.18 -11.15 -4.36
CA ASP A 280 -22.37 -9.93 -4.25
C ASP A 280 -23.28 -8.70 -4.21
N MET A 281 -23.19 -7.91 -3.13
CA MET A 281 -23.99 -6.68 -2.99
C MET A 281 -23.71 -5.68 -4.14
N GLU A 282 -22.57 -5.77 -4.80
CA GLU A 282 -22.24 -4.96 -5.97
C GLU A 282 -23.09 -5.31 -7.20
N ALA A 283 -23.80 -6.44 -7.19
CA ALA A 283 -24.72 -6.85 -8.26
C ALA A 283 -26.09 -6.15 -8.21
N TYR A 284 -26.39 -5.45 -7.13
CA TYR A 284 -27.73 -4.88 -6.88
C TYR A 284 -27.71 -3.35 -6.89
N ASP A 285 -28.83 -2.74 -7.24
CA ASP A 285 -29.02 -1.30 -7.16
C ASP A 285 -29.56 -0.92 -5.78
N ARG A 286 -29.16 0.26 -5.28
CA ARG A 286 -29.54 0.73 -3.93
C ARG A 286 -31.04 0.77 -3.68
N SER A 287 -31.82 1.05 -4.73
CA SER A 287 -33.28 1.16 -4.64
C SER A 287 -34.00 -0.18 -4.56
N THR A 288 -33.41 -1.27 -5.06
CA THR A 288 -34.07 -2.58 -5.21
C THR A 288 -33.40 -3.68 -4.40
N ILE A 289 -32.20 -3.42 -3.84
CA ILE A 289 -31.36 -4.43 -3.19
C ILE A 289 -32.11 -5.25 -2.14
N MET A 290 -32.95 -4.64 -1.32
CA MET A 290 -33.63 -5.35 -0.22
C MET A 290 -34.61 -6.39 -0.72
N GLU A 291 -35.35 -6.06 -1.77
CA GLU A 291 -36.32 -6.93 -2.40
C GLU A 291 -35.63 -8.02 -3.22
N GLU A 292 -34.74 -7.62 -4.13
CA GLU A 292 -34.03 -8.53 -5.03
C GLU A 292 -33.12 -9.50 -4.27
N LEU A 293 -32.41 -9.03 -3.22
CA LEU A 293 -31.53 -9.87 -2.41
C LEU A 293 -32.32 -10.92 -1.62
N LYS A 294 -33.49 -10.55 -1.08
CA LYS A 294 -34.39 -11.47 -0.39
C LYS A 294 -34.93 -12.53 -1.34
N GLU A 295 -35.35 -12.14 -2.53
CA GLU A 295 -35.81 -13.06 -3.57
C GLU A 295 -34.71 -14.06 -3.94
N ASP A 296 -33.51 -13.56 -4.28
CA ASP A 296 -32.38 -14.39 -4.70
C ASP A 296 -31.90 -15.34 -3.56
N ALA A 297 -31.86 -14.85 -2.31
CA ALA A 297 -31.52 -15.68 -1.15
C ALA A 297 -32.52 -16.83 -0.95
N ASN A 298 -33.82 -16.54 -1.06
CA ASN A 298 -34.86 -17.56 -0.94
C ASN A 298 -34.72 -18.63 -2.03
N VAL A 299 -34.46 -18.23 -3.28
CA VAL A 299 -34.27 -19.17 -4.39
C VAL A 299 -33.05 -20.06 -4.18
N VAL A 300 -31.95 -19.52 -3.64
CA VAL A 300 -30.75 -20.29 -3.26
C VAL A 300 -31.10 -21.35 -2.19
N MET A 301 -31.78 -20.95 -1.12
CA MET A 301 -32.16 -21.86 -0.03
C MET A 301 -33.14 -22.95 -0.47
N GLN A 302 -34.07 -22.65 -1.37
CA GLN A 302 -34.98 -23.64 -1.98
C GLN A 302 -34.26 -24.72 -2.79
N LYS A 303 -33.00 -24.51 -3.16
CA LYS A 303 -32.13 -25.47 -3.85
C LYS A 303 -31.18 -26.20 -2.90
N ASP A 304 -31.45 -26.18 -1.61
CA ASP A 304 -30.62 -26.78 -0.55
C ASP A 304 -29.15 -26.33 -0.60
N LYS A 305 -28.90 -25.07 -1.00
CA LYS A 305 -27.57 -24.46 -1.00
C LYS A 305 -27.45 -23.42 0.09
N GLU A 306 -26.27 -23.31 0.68
CA GLU A 306 -25.98 -22.23 1.64
C GLU A 306 -25.90 -20.90 0.90
N VAL A 307 -26.45 -19.84 1.50
CA VAL A 307 -26.36 -18.48 0.95
C VAL A 307 -25.42 -17.63 1.80
N TYR A 308 -24.48 -16.96 1.14
CA TYR A 308 -23.54 -16.00 1.72
C TYR A 308 -23.72 -14.63 1.08
N LEU A 309 -23.32 -13.59 1.80
CA LEU A 309 -23.33 -12.22 1.31
C LEU A 309 -21.91 -11.73 1.12
N ALA A 310 -21.52 -11.26 -0.08
CA ALA A 310 -20.28 -10.51 -0.27
C ALA A 310 -20.55 -9.01 -0.12
N MET A 311 -19.83 -8.37 0.79
CA MET A 311 -19.94 -6.94 1.04
C MET A 311 -19.16 -6.13 -0.03
N PRO A 312 -19.48 -4.83 -0.25
CA PRO A 312 -18.86 -4.03 -1.32
C PRO A 312 -17.37 -3.77 -1.05
N ARG A 313 -16.53 -3.72 -2.08
CA ARG A 313 -15.05 -3.53 -1.92
C ARG A 313 -14.65 -2.24 -1.27
N ILE A 314 -15.43 -1.18 -1.46
CA ILE A 314 -15.14 0.16 -0.94
C ILE A 314 -16.24 0.60 0.02
N PHE A 315 -15.81 0.93 1.23
CA PHE A 315 -16.66 1.29 2.34
C PHE A 315 -16.40 2.75 2.75
N ARG A 316 -17.23 3.68 2.28
CA ARG A 316 -17.14 5.11 2.61
C ARG A 316 -18.17 5.47 3.68
N ALA A 317 -18.01 6.63 4.33
CA ALA A 317 -18.89 7.07 5.42
C ALA A 317 -20.38 6.96 5.07
N GLY A 318 -20.82 7.47 3.91
CA GLY A 318 -22.22 7.34 3.46
C GLY A 318 -22.66 5.91 3.16
N THR A 319 -21.73 5.03 2.75
CA THR A 319 -22.00 3.59 2.60
C THR A 319 -22.14 2.93 3.98
N ALA A 320 -21.26 3.27 4.92
CA ALA A 320 -21.28 2.73 6.28
C ALA A 320 -22.59 3.05 7.00
N GLU A 321 -23.06 4.27 6.90
CA GLU A 321 -24.33 4.69 7.50
C GLU A 321 -25.53 3.92 6.91
N TRP A 322 -25.58 3.83 5.59
CA TRP A 322 -26.62 3.05 4.91
C TRP A 322 -26.56 1.56 5.25
N MET A 323 -25.38 0.97 5.29
CA MET A 323 -25.19 -0.45 5.63
C MET A 323 -25.66 -0.76 7.05
N ARG A 324 -25.38 0.12 8.03
CA ARG A 324 -25.90 -0.06 9.40
C ARG A 324 -27.43 -0.11 9.46
N GLN A 325 -28.10 0.58 8.56
CA GLN A 325 -29.56 0.58 8.48
C GLN A 325 -30.11 -0.74 7.92
N ILE A 326 -29.49 -1.29 6.87
CA ILE A 326 -30.05 -2.45 6.13
C ILE A 326 -29.52 -3.81 6.60
N LEU A 327 -28.32 -3.90 7.15
CA LEU A 327 -27.71 -5.19 7.52
C LEU A 327 -28.48 -5.98 8.56
N PRO A 328 -29.16 -5.40 9.57
CA PRO A 328 -30.02 -6.15 10.49
C PRO A 328 -31.15 -6.91 9.78
N ASP A 329 -31.78 -6.26 8.80
CA ASP A 329 -32.84 -6.89 8.01
C ASP A 329 -32.28 -7.96 7.06
N ILE A 330 -31.11 -7.72 6.45
CA ILE A 330 -30.40 -8.71 5.62
C ILE A 330 -30.04 -9.95 6.46
N LYS A 331 -29.56 -9.78 7.68
CA LYS A 331 -29.31 -10.91 8.59
C LYS A 331 -30.55 -11.78 8.78
N GLY A 332 -31.73 -11.15 8.88
CA GLY A 332 -33.01 -11.84 8.99
C GLY A 332 -33.41 -12.67 7.75
N MET A 333 -32.74 -12.51 6.62
CA MET A 333 -32.98 -13.25 5.38
C MET A 333 -32.38 -14.69 5.35
N GLY A 334 -31.64 -15.10 6.39
CA GLY A 334 -31.13 -16.47 6.52
C GLY A 334 -29.75 -16.72 5.92
N PHE A 335 -28.91 -15.70 5.76
CA PHE A 335 -27.53 -15.86 5.32
C PHE A 335 -26.70 -16.68 6.31
N ALA A 336 -26.01 -17.73 5.81
CA ALA A 336 -25.10 -18.57 6.59
C ALA A 336 -23.84 -17.81 7.02
N GLY A 337 -23.43 -16.82 6.23
CA GLY A 337 -22.27 -16.01 6.53
C GLY A 337 -22.06 -14.84 5.58
N VAL A 338 -20.96 -14.12 5.81
CA VAL A 338 -20.58 -12.94 5.05
C VAL A 338 -19.12 -13.00 4.60
N LEU A 339 -18.84 -12.54 3.39
CA LEU A 339 -17.51 -12.32 2.84
C LEU A 339 -17.17 -10.83 2.98
N VAL A 340 -16.17 -10.50 3.81
CA VAL A 340 -15.75 -9.13 4.11
C VAL A 340 -14.47 -8.79 3.37
N ARG A 341 -14.37 -7.56 2.85
CA ARG A 341 -13.31 -7.11 1.95
C ARG A 341 -12.45 -5.98 2.52
N ASN A 342 -12.81 -5.45 3.69
CA ASN A 342 -12.06 -4.42 4.41
C ASN A 342 -12.31 -4.51 5.92
N TYR A 343 -11.54 -3.74 6.70
CA TYR A 343 -11.63 -3.80 8.17
C TYR A 343 -12.89 -3.15 8.73
N GLU A 344 -13.44 -2.14 8.06
CA GLU A 344 -14.69 -1.50 8.44
C GLU A 344 -15.86 -2.49 8.32
N GLU A 345 -15.90 -3.24 7.24
CA GLU A 345 -16.88 -4.32 7.05
C GLU A 345 -16.70 -5.43 8.07
N LEU A 346 -15.45 -5.80 8.38
CA LEU A 346 -15.17 -6.80 9.39
C LEU A 346 -15.72 -6.37 10.75
N ALA A 347 -15.53 -5.12 11.15
CA ALA A 347 -16.07 -4.59 12.39
C ALA A 347 -17.61 -4.66 12.39
N LEU A 348 -18.24 -4.18 11.32
CA LEU A 348 -19.70 -4.17 11.21
C LEU A 348 -20.30 -5.58 11.12
N ALA A 349 -19.62 -6.51 10.42
CA ALA A 349 -20.05 -7.90 10.36
C ALA A 349 -19.97 -8.59 11.72
N LYS A 350 -18.95 -8.32 12.52
CA LYS A 350 -18.84 -8.84 13.89
C LYS A 350 -19.96 -8.35 14.81
N GLU A 351 -20.42 -7.13 14.62
CA GLU A 351 -21.55 -6.57 15.37
C GLU A 351 -22.89 -7.15 14.91
N THR A 352 -23.09 -7.25 13.59
CA THR A 352 -24.41 -7.58 13.02
C THR A 352 -24.62 -9.08 12.84
N PHE A 353 -23.62 -9.81 12.36
CA PHE A 353 -23.73 -11.24 12.01
C PHE A 353 -23.18 -12.17 13.11
N LEU A 354 -23.48 -11.87 14.37
CA LEU A 354 -23.15 -12.73 15.49
C LEU A 354 -23.68 -14.15 15.27
N GLY A 355 -22.77 -15.14 15.37
CA GLY A 355 -23.09 -16.56 15.17
C GLY A 355 -23.07 -17.05 13.72
N SER A 356 -22.94 -16.15 12.74
CA SER A 356 -22.74 -16.51 11.33
C SER A 356 -21.25 -16.66 10.98
N GLU A 357 -20.94 -17.35 9.88
CA GLU A 357 -19.56 -17.49 9.40
C GLU A 357 -19.08 -16.17 8.78
N ILE A 358 -17.97 -15.62 9.26
CA ILE A 358 -17.30 -14.48 8.65
C ILE A 358 -16.07 -14.96 7.90
N ILE A 359 -15.99 -14.65 6.61
CA ILE A 359 -14.88 -15.01 5.72
C ILE A 359 -14.14 -13.73 5.31
N THR A 360 -12.84 -13.65 5.58
CA THR A 360 -12.02 -12.54 5.04
C THR A 360 -11.65 -12.81 3.60
N ASP A 361 -11.87 -11.82 2.72
CA ASP A 361 -11.50 -11.94 1.31
C ASP A 361 -9.99 -11.78 1.08
N HIS A 362 -9.52 -12.12 -0.10
CA HIS A 362 -8.11 -12.15 -0.50
C HIS A 362 -7.35 -10.84 -0.20
N ASN A 363 -8.02 -9.70 -0.30
CA ASN A 363 -7.46 -8.36 -0.09
C ASN A 363 -7.32 -7.94 1.38
N LEU A 364 -7.72 -8.79 2.34
CA LEU A 364 -7.34 -8.66 3.75
C LEU A 364 -6.02 -9.38 4.07
N TYR A 365 -5.37 -9.90 3.06
CA TYR A 365 -3.95 -10.30 3.04
C TYR A 365 -3.50 -11.28 4.12
N CYS A 366 -4.20 -12.39 4.27
CA CYS A 366 -3.74 -13.49 5.12
C CYS A 366 -2.54 -14.23 4.50
N TYR A 367 -1.39 -13.55 4.37
CA TYR A 367 -0.21 -14.09 3.69
C TYR A 367 0.46 -15.25 4.42
N ASN A 368 0.39 -15.27 5.74
CA ASN A 368 1.13 -16.22 6.57
C ASN A 368 0.33 -16.65 7.79
N ASP A 369 0.86 -17.62 8.53
CA ASP A 369 0.23 -18.19 9.71
C ASP A 369 -0.02 -17.17 10.83
N GLN A 370 0.81 -16.13 10.94
CA GLN A 370 0.60 -15.09 11.94
C GLN A 370 -0.64 -14.24 11.62
N ALA A 371 -0.84 -13.92 10.35
CA ALA A 371 -2.05 -13.21 9.90
C ALA A 371 -3.30 -14.09 10.13
N VAL A 372 -3.25 -15.38 9.78
CA VAL A 372 -4.36 -16.32 10.04
C VAL A 372 -4.68 -16.39 11.54
N ARG A 373 -3.66 -16.48 12.40
CA ARG A 373 -3.84 -16.47 13.87
C ARG A 373 -4.44 -15.15 14.38
N ALA A 374 -4.00 -14.02 13.83
CA ALA A 374 -4.49 -12.71 14.23
C ALA A 374 -6.00 -12.56 13.97
N PHE A 375 -6.48 -13.02 12.81
CA PHE A 375 -7.91 -13.05 12.50
C PHE A 375 -8.67 -14.09 13.34
N ALA A 376 -8.11 -15.28 13.53
CA ALA A 376 -8.70 -16.32 14.38
C ALA A 376 -8.85 -15.86 15.84
N GLY A 377 -7.86 -15.13 16.37
CA GLY A 377 -7.91 -14.48 17.69
C GLY A 377 -9.01 -13.42 17.82
N GLN A 378 -9.50 -12.90 16.69
CA GLN A 378 -10.65 -11.99 16.62
C GLN A 378 -11.98 -12.72 16.35
N GLY A 379 -12.00 -14.05 16.37
CA GLY A 379 -13.19 -14.85 16.09
C GLY A 379 -13.45 -15.15 14.61
N VAL A 380 -12.55 -14.73 13.70
CA VAL A 380 -12.66 -14.95 12.25
C VAL A 380 -11.73 -16.08 11.83
N LYS A 381 -12.27 -17.25 11.63
CA LYS A 381 -11.48 -18.46 11.31
C LYS A 381 -11.24 -18.61 9.80
N LYS A 382 -12.24 -18.26 9.00
CA LYS A 382 -12.21 -18.44 7.55
C LYS A 382 -11.51 -17.29 6.84
N ASN A 383 -10.69 -17.62 5.86
CA ASN A 383 -9.98 -16.64 5.05
C ASN A 383 -9.84 -17.09 3.59
N THR A 384 -9.78 -16.15 2.67
CA THR A 384 -9.42 -16.42 1.28
C THR A 384 -7.90 -16.31 1.11
N VAL A 385 -7.31 -17.27 0.41
CA VAL A 385 -5.88 -17.23 0.06
C VAL A 385 -5.59 -15.98 -0.77
N PRO A 386 -4.60 -15.15 -0.40
CA PRO A 386 -4.19 -14.00 -1.20
C PRO A 386 -3.82 -14.38 -2.63
N LEU A 387 -4.25 -13.54 -3.59
CA LEU A 387 -4.10 -13.80 -5.02
C LEU A 387 -2.63 -13.79 -5.48
N GLU A 388 -1.75 -13.17 -4.70
CA GLU A 388 -0.33 -13.01 -4.99
C GLU A 388 0.53 -14.21 -4.58
N LEU A 389 0.01 -15.11 -3.75
CA LEU A 389 0.76 -16.28 -3.30
C LEU A 389 0.94 -17.31 -4.40
N ASN A 390 2.16 -17.79 -4.55
CA ASN A 390 2.45 -18.93 -5.41
C ASN A 390 2.23 -20.27 -4.69
N ARG A 391 2.25 -21.36 -5.45
CA ARG A 391 2.01 -22.72 -4.95
C ARG A 391 2.96 -23.15 -3.82
N SER A 392 4.21 -22.68 -3.85
CA SER A 392 5.22 -23.04 -2.85
C SER A 392 4.93 -22.35 -1.52
N GLU A 393 4.51 -21.09 -1.56
CA GLU A 393 4.11 -20.30 -0.39
C GLU A 393 2.80 -20.83 0.21
N ILE A 394 1.83 -21.17 -0.63
CA ILE A 394 0.57 -21.78 -0.18
C ILE A 394 0.83 -23.09 0.56
N LYS A 395 1.73 -23.96 0.07
CA LYS A 395 2.09 -25.22 0.74
C LYS A 395 2.72 -25.05 2.13
N ARG A 396 3.38 -23.93 2.38
CA ARG A 396 4.03 -23.64 3.67
C ARG A 396 3.11 -23.01 4.71
N ARG A 397 1.94 -22.57 4.28
CA ARG A 397 0.96 -21.87 5.10
C ARG A 397 -0.10 -22.83 5.63
N TYR A 398 -0.67 -22.52 6.80
CA TYR A 398 -1.86 -23.22 7.30
C TYR A 398 -3.08 -22.90 6.46
N ASN A 399 -3.73 -23.91 5.88
CA ASN A 399 -4.79 -23.73 4.88
C ASN A 399 -6.10 -24.43 5.19
N GLU A 400 -6.24 -25.18 6.29
CA GLU A 400 -7.45 -25.96 6.58
C GLU A 400 -8.73 -25.14 6.65
N GLU A 401 -8.61 -23.86 7.05
CA GLU A 401 -9.71 -22.91 7.10
C GLU A 401 -9.64 -21.88 5.96
N SER A 402 -8.90 -22.18 4.91
CA SER A 402 -8.72 -21.27 3.79
C SER A 402 -9.55 -21.67 2.59
N MET A 403 -10.09 -20.66 1.91
CA MET A 403 -10.78 -20.73 0.65
C MET A 403 -9.84 -20.34 -0.50
N MET A 404 -9.81 -21.09 -1.58
CA MET A 404 -9.01 -20.81 -2.76
C MET A 404 -9.87 -20.42 -3.95
N MET A 405 -9.58 -19.28 -4.55
CA MET A 405 -10.21 -18.87 -5.80
C MET A 405 -9.62 -19.67 -6.97
N LEU A 406 -10.47 -20.47 -7.61
CA LEU A 406 -10.09 -21.32 -8.74
C LEU A 406 -10.40 -20.70 -10.10
N TYR A 407 -11.42 -19.85 -10.15
CA TYR A 407 -11.84 -19.13 -11.34
C TYR A 407 -12.24 -17.71 -11.01
N GLY A 408 -11.89 -16.77 -11.89
CA GLY A 408 -12.40 -15.41 -11.87
C GLY A 408 -11.43 -14.39 -12.47
N TYR A 409 -11.96 -13.23 -12.80
CA TYR A 409 -11.16 -12.11 -13.24
C TYR A 409 -10.54 -11.38 -12.04
N TYR A 410 -9.22 -11.33 -11.97
CA TYR A 410 -8.54 -10.60 -10.88
C TYR A 410 -8.79 -9.10 -10.99
N PRO A 411 -9.22 -8.44 -9.89
CA PRO A 411 -9.29 -7.00 -9.83
C PRO A 411 -7.87 -6.42 -9.79
N LEU A 412 -7.48 -5.67 -10.83
CA LEU A 412 -6.17 -5.04 -10.93
C LEU A 412 -6.15 -3.67 -10.26
N MET A 413 -7.27 -2.95 -10.34
CA MET A 413 -7.38 -1.61 -9.77
C MET A 413 -8.83 -1.30 -9.42
N THR A 414 -9.06 -0.79 -8.22
CA THR A 414 -10.31 -0.15 -7.80
C THR A 414 -10.09 1.35 -7.77
N SER A 415 -10.93 2.12 -8.47
CA SER A 415 -10.75 3.55 -8.66
C SER A 415 -12.03 4.33 -8.42
N ALA A 416 -11.91 5.44 -7.69
CA ALA A 416 -12.95 6.45 -7.58
C ALA A 416 -13.08 7.29 -8.85
N GLN A 417 -12.00 7.40 -9.65
CA GLN A 417 -12.05 8.03 -10.96
C GLN A 417 -12.83 7.14 -11.93
N CYS A 418 -14.06 7.54 -12.18
CA CYS A 418 -14.97 6.78 -13.03
C CYS A 418 -14.65 6.98 -14.52
N VAL A 419 -14.20 5.92 -15.18
CA VAL A 419 -13.89 5.95 -16.62
C VAL A 419 -15.10 6.42 -17.44
N HIS A 420 -16.30 5.95 -17.09
CA HIS A 420 -17.54 6.34 -17.77
C HIS A 420 -17.87 7.81 -17.56
N ALA A 421 -17.83 8.29 -16.33
CA ALA A 421 -18.11 9.69 -16.02
C ALA A 421 -17.12 10.65 -16.69
N ASN A 422 -15.85 10.27 -16.76
CA ASN A 422 -14.80 11.08 -17.38
C ASN A 422 -14.92 11.15 -18.92
N THR A 423 -15.55 10.15 -19.56
CA THR A 423 -15.61 10.05 -21.02
C THR A 423 -16.97 10.43 -21.61
N ARG A 424 -18.06 10.11 -20.94
CA ARG A 424 -19.43 10.25 -21.45
C ARG A 424 -20.36 11.07 -20.55
N GLY A 425 -19.89 11.40 -19.36
CA GLY A 425 -20.73 11.95 -18.32
C GLY A 425 -21.38 10.85 -17.44
N CYS A 426 -21.74 11.21 -16.22
CA CYS A 426 -22.34 10.28 -15.26
C CYS A 426 -23.84 10.11 -15.52
N ASP A 427 -24.28 8.91 -15.89
CA ASP A 427 -25.69 8.53 -16.05
C ASP A 427 -26.21 7.69 -14.87
N LYS A 428 -25.34 7.40 -13.87
CA LYS A 428 -25.61 6.56 -12.70
C LYS A 428 -26.02 5.12 -13.03
N LYS A 429 -25.72 4.65 -14.23
CA LYS A 429 -26.01 3.28 -14.66
C LYS A 429 -24.80 2.39 -14.54
N ARG A 430 -25.01 1.20 -14.00
CA ARG A 430 -24.00 0.14 -14.07
C ARG A 430 -23.71 -0.19 -15.52
N GLY A 431 -22.46 -0.56 -15.81
CA GLY A 431 -22.09 -0.92 -17.18
C GLY A 431 -20.69 -1.50 -17.23
N LEU A 432 -20.40 -2.13 -18.34
CA LEU A 432 -19.13 -2.69 -18.70
C LEU A 432 -18.51 -1.84 -19.80
N SER A 433 -17.26 -1.48 -19.66
CA SER A 433 -16.44 -0.84 -20.67
C SER A 433 -15.07 -1.49 -20.72
N TYR A 434 -14.23 -1.09 -21.66
CA TYR A 434 -12.90 -1.70 -21.81
C TYR A 434 -11.85 -0.61 -21.97
N LEU A 435 -10.76 -0.76 -21.24
CA LEU A 435 -9.53 -0.04 -21.50
C LEU A 435 -8.65 -0.88 -22.42
N LYS A 436 -7.90 -0.22 -23.29
CA LYS A 436 -7.03 -0.86 -24.24
C LYS A 436 -5.60 -0.31 -24.06
N ASP A 437 -4.65 -1.18 -23.87
CA ASP A 437 -3.26 -0.80 -23.69
C ASP A 437 -2.53 -0.61 -25.05
N ARG A 438 -1.25 -0.29 -24.99
CA ARG A 438 -0.39 -0.12 -26.18
C ARG A 438 -0.18 -1.40 -26.99
N TYR A 439 -0.42 -2.56 -26.39
CA TYR A 439 -0.33 -3.87 -27.04
C TYR A 439 -1.70 -4.36 -27.56
N GLN A 440 -2.70 -3.50 -27.55
CA GLN A 440 -4.06 -3.79 -27.98
C GLN A 440 -4.81 -4.79 -27.07
N VAL A 441 -4.28 -5.07 -25.87
CA VAL A 441 -4.94 -5.91 -24.87
C VAL A 441 -6.08 -5.13 -24.23
N GLN A 442 -7.25 -5.78 -24.10
CA GLN A 442 -8.46 -5.18 -23.54
C GLN A 442 -8.64 -5.60 -22.08
N PHE A 443 -8.79 -4.61 -21.21
CA PHE A 443 -9.06 -4.80 -19.79
C PHE A 443 -10.49 -4.39 -19.47
N PRO A 444 -11.34 -5.31 -18.98
CA PRO A 444 -12.71 -4.98 -18.60
C PRO A 444 -12.74 -3.98 -17.45
N VAL A 445 -13.64 -3.02 -17.53
CA VAL A 445 -13.90 -2.03 -16.47
C VAL A 445 -15.39 -2.05 -16.13
N LYS A 446 -15.71 -2.45 -14.92
CA LYS A 446 -17.09 -2.51 -14.42
C LYS A 446 -17.37 -1.36 -13.46
N ASN A 447 -18.46 -0.65 -13.70
CA ASN A 447 -18.89 0.46 -12.86
C ASN A 447 -19.86 -0.04 -11.78
N PHE A 448 -19.59 0.32 -10.54
CA PHE A 448 -20.44 0.05 -9.38
C PHE A 448 -21.06 1.36 -8.89
N CYS A 449 -22.10 1.80 -9.60
CA CYS A 449 -22.70 3.14 -9.42
C CYS A 449 -23.37 3.32 -8.06
N THR A 450 -23.90 2.25 -7.45
CA THR A 450 -24.42 2.25 -6.08
C THR A 450 -23.39 2.76 -5.07
N TYR A 451 -22.11 2.44 -5.28
CA TYR A 451 -20.99 2.76 -4.39
C TYR A 451 -20.05 3.84 -4.96
N CYS A 452 -20.28 4.29 -6.19
CA CYS A 452 -19.51 5.32 -6.90
C CYS A 452 -18.02 5.00 -7.05
N TYR A 453 -17.70 3.82 -7.56
CA TYR A 453 -16.35 3.41 -7.98
C TYR A 453 -16.41 2.47 -9.18
N ASN A 454 -15.26 2.24 -9.80
CA ASN A 454 -15.10 1.23 -10.84
C ASN A 454 -13.91 0.31 -10.54
N VAL A 455 -13.99 -0.89 -11.08
CA VAL A 455 -12.92 -1.89 -10.99
C VAL A 455 -12.43 -2.23 -12.38
N VAL A 456 -11.13 -2.13 -12.57
CA VAL A 456 -10.43 -2.63 -13.76
C VAL A 456 -10.01 -4.06 -13.47
N TYR A 457 -10.45 -4.99 -14.30
CA TYR A 457 -10.11 -6.40 -14.17
C TYR A 457 -9.01 -6.80 -15.13
N ASN A 458 -8.34 -7.91 -14.84
CA ASN A 458 -7.39 -8.51 -15.76
C ASN A 458 -8.07 -8.85 -17.09
N SER A 459 -7.29 -8.85 -18.17
CA SER A 459 -7.78 -9.17 -19.52
C SER A 459 -8.27 -10.61 -19.67
N LEU A 460 -7.73 -11.53 -18.88
CA LEU A 460 -8.05 -12.95 -18.87
C LEU A 460 -8.42 -13.40 -17.45
N PRO A 461 -9.38 -14.33 -17.30
CA PRO A 461 -9.68 -14.93 -16.01
C PRO A 461 -8.55 -15.86 -15.57
N VAL A 462 -8.38 -16.00 -14.27
CA VAL A 462 -7.60 -17.08 -13.68
C VAL A 462 -8.38 -18.37 -13.79
N LEU A 463 -7.69 -19.48 -14.06
CA LEU A 463 -8.27 -20.81 -14.13
C LEU A 463 -7.29 -21.84 -13.57
N LEU A 464 -7.63 -22.44 -12.41
CA LEU A 464 -6.76 -23.34 -11.64
C LEU A 464 -7.37 -24.75 -11.44
N PHE A 465 -8.36 -25.16 -12.24
CA PHE A 465 -9.02 -26.46 -12.05
C PHE A 465 -8.07 -27.65 -12.19
N SER A 466 -7.06 -27.54 -13.07
CA SER A 466 -6.02 -28.58 -13.19
C SER A 466 -5.13 -28.73 -11.95
N ASN A 467 -5.22 -27.82 -10.97
CA ASN A 467 -4.43 -27.83 -9.75
C ASN A 467 -5.22 -28.30 -8.51
N LEU A 468 -6.47 -28.76 -8.66
CA LEU A 468 -7.35 -29.16 -7.57
C LEU A 468 -6.68 -30.14 -6.60
N GLU A 469 -6.10 -31.22 -7.10
CA GLU A 469 -5.47 -32.25 -6.28
C GLU A 469 -4.24 -31.73 -5.51
N GLU A 470 -3.50 -30.80 -6.12
CA GLU A 470 -2.36 -30.14 -5.44
C GLU A 470 -2.84 -29.24 -4.29
N LEU A 471 -3.92 -28.49 -4.51
CA LEU A 471 -4.55 -27.62 -3.52
C LEU A 471 -5.16 -28.42 -2.36
N LYS A 472 -5.82 -29.54 -2.67
CA LYS A 472 -6.32 -30.47 -1.67
C LYS A 472 -5.21 -31.05 -0.79
N LYS A 473 -4.05 -31.39 -1.38
CA LYS A 473 -2.85 -31.84 -0.63
C LYS A 473 -2.27 -30.74 0.23
N ALA A 474 -2.44 -29.47 -0.13
CA ALA A 474 -2.05 -28.32 0.69
C ALA A 474 -3.04 -28.01 1.84
N GLY A 475 -4.09 -28.81 2.03
CA GLY A 475 -5.08 -28.67 3.10
C GLY A 475 -6.32 -27.86 2.75
N ILE A 476 -6.43 -27.33 1.52
CA ILE A 476 -7.59 -26.53 1.10
C ILE A 476 -8.77 -27.44 0.81
N ARG A 477 -9.96 -27.06 1.31
CA ARG A 477 -11.22 -27.77 1.11
C ARG A 477 -12.37 -26.86 0.66
N ASP A 478 -12.18 -25.55 0.73
CA ASP A 478 -13.14 -24.57 0.26
C ASP A 478 -12.61 -23.96 -1.05
N PHE A 479 -13.36 -24.14 -2.14
CA PHE A 479 -13.01 -23.65 -3.47
C PHE A 479 -14.02 -22.61 -3.93
N ARG A 480 -13.55 -21.57 -4.64
CA ARG A 480 -14.39 -20.45 -5.06
C ARG A 480 -14.25 -20.14 -6.55
N MET A 481 -15.38 -19.88 -7.18
CA MET A 481 -15.47 -19.35 -8.53
C MET A 481 -16.16 -17.98 -8.48
N ASP A 482 -15.47 -16.93 -8.93
CA ASP A 482 -15.98 -15.56 -8.94
C ASP A 482 -16.46 -15.20 -10.35
N PHE A 483 -17.77 -15.22 -10.54
CA PHE A 483 -18.38 -14.76 -11.77
C PHE A 483 -18.60 -13.24 -11.70
N THR A 484 -18.03 -12.52 -12.65
CA THR A 484 -18.01 -11.03 -12.63
C THR A 484 -18.79 -10.40 -13.76
N MET A 485 -18.59 -10.86 -14.99
CA MET A 485 -19.20 -10.31 -16.20
C MET A 485 -19.72 -11.37 -17.16
N GLU A 486 -19.53 -12.62 -16.84
CA GLU A 486 -19.93 -13.77 -17.66
C GLU A 486 -21.43 -13.79 -17.90
N SER A 487 -21.82 -14.18 -19.10
CA SER A 487 -23.20 -14.52 -19.41
C SER A 487 -23.64 -15.81 -18.72
N ALA A 488 -24.93 -16.07 -18.61
CA ALA A 488 -25.45 -17.33 -18.08
C ALA A 488 -24.89 -18.57 -18.82
N LYS A 489 -24.73 -18.47 -20.14
CA LYS A 489 -24.13 -19.54 -20.96
C LYS A 489 -22.68 -19.82 -20.62
N GLU A 490 -21.87 -18.76 -20.45
CA GLU A 490 -20.46 -18.88 -20.05
C GLU A 490 -20.33 -19.41 -18.63
N THR A 491 -21.13 -18.91 -17.69
CA THR A 491 -21.20 -19.42 -16.31
C THR A 491 -21.47 -20.93 -16.30
N LYS A 492 -22.47 -21.39 -17.05
CA LYS A 492 -22.80 -22.81 -17.16
C LYS A 492 -21.65 -23.65 -17.76
N ALA A 493 -20.97 -23.12 -18.78
CA ALA A 493 -19.82 -23.81 -19.41
C ALA A 493 -18.63 -23.95 -18.44
N ILE A 494 -18.35 -22.90 -17.63
CA ILE A 494 -17.27 -22.92 -16.63
C ILE A 494 -17.59 -23.92 -15.49
N LEU A 495 -18.82 -23.93 -15.01
CA LEU A 495 -19.26 -24.87 -13.97
C LEU A 495 -19.14 -26.32 -14.45
N LYS A 496 -19.59 -26.60 -15.68
CA LYS A 496 -19.43 -27.92 -16.28
C LYS A 496 -17.97 -28.33 -16.42
N LEU A 497 -17.11 -27.39 -16.84
CA LEU A 497 -15.68 -27.65 -16.94
C LEU A 497 -15.08 -27.97 -15.56
N TYR A 498 -15.49 -27.26 -14.49
CA TYR A 498 -15.08 -27.59 -13.13
C TYR A 498 -15.52 -29.01 -12.72
N GLU A 499 -16.77 -29.38 -12.97
CA GLU A 499 -17.33 -30.73 -12.68
C GLU A 499 -16.48 -31.83 -13.31
N GLU A 500 -16.11 -31.67 -14.59
CA GLU A 500 -15.25 -32.62 -15.33
C GLU A 500 -13.83 -32.76 -14.72
N PHE A 501 -13.27 -31.68 -14.13
CA PHE A 501 -12.00 -31.77 -13.42
C PHE A 501 -12.17 -32.35 -12.01
N ALA A 502 -13.26 -32.06 -11.33
CA ALA A 502 -13.51 -32.48 -9.96
C ALA A 502 -13.81 -34.01 -9.88
N ASP A 503 -14.51 -34.56 -10.87
CA ASP A 503 -14.81 -36.01 -10.96
C ASP A 503 -13.69 -36.82 -11.63
N GLY A 504 -12.64 -36.15 -12.14
CA GLY A 504 -11.47 -36.76 -12.77
C GLY A 504 -11.70 -37.23 -14.22
N SER A 505 -12.85 -36.95 -14.81
CA SER A 505 -13.14 -37.28 -16.24
C SER A 505 -12.30 -36.43 -17.19
N ARG A 506 -11.78 -35.30 -16.71
CA ARG A 506 -10.89 -34.42 -17.45
C ARG A 506 -9.62 -34.09 -16.66
N ARG A 507 -8.49 -34.04 -17.38
CA ARG A 507 -7.18 -33.68 -16.79
C ARG A 507 -6.48 -32.51 -17.50
N GLN A 508 -6.96 -32.11 -18.65
CA GLN A 508 -6.41 -31.01 -19.46
C GLN A 508 -7.53 -30.12 -19.96
N TYR A 509 -7.22 -28.82 -20.08
CA TYR A 509 -8.19 -27.87 -20.64
C TYR A 509 -8.48 -28.17 -22.11
N PRO A 510 -9.72 -28.00 -22.59
CA PRO A 510 -10.05 -28.10 -24.01
C PRO A 510 -9.25 -27.06 -24.83
N LYS A 511 -8.97 -27.35 -26.10
CA LYS A 511 -8.26 -26.46 -27.02
C LYS A 511 -8.89 -25.06 -27.14
N GLU A 512 -10.19 -24.97 -27.03
CA GLU A 512 -10.94 -23.72 -27.06
C GLU A 512 -10.62 -22.77 -25.90
N TRP A 513 -10.01 -23.27 -24.83
CA TRP A 513 -9.53 -22.48 -23.69
C TRP A 513 -8.07 -22.04 -23.84
N GLU A 514 -7.37 -22.51 -24.88
CA GLU A 514 -5.99 -22.11 -25.12
C GLU A 514 -5.89 -20.59 -25.30
N ASN A 515 -4.99 -19.93 -24.57
CA ASN A 515 -4.82 -18.48 -24.54
C ASN A 515 -6.03 -17.66 -24.03
N ARG A 516 -7.03 -18.28 -23.39
CA ARG A 516 -8.22 -17.61 -22.83
C ARG A 516 -8.23 -17.55 -21.31
N TYR A 517 -7.18 -17.99 -20.66
CA TYR A 517 -7.02 -17.93 -19.20
C TYR A 517 -5.56 -17.72 -18.81
N THR A 518 -5.37 -17.40 -17.54
CA THR A 518 -4.05 -17.30 -16.90
C THR A 518 -4.03 -18.13 -15.61
N ASN A 519 -2.84 -18.49 -15.15
CA ASN A 519 -2.66 -19.10 -13.82
C ASN A 519 -2.53 -18.03 -12.70
N GLY A 520 -2.65 -16.75 -13.01
CA GLY A 520 -2.35 -15.67 -12.07
C GLY A 520 -0.92 -15.79 -11.53
N HIS A 521 -0.76 -15.55 -10.24
CA HIS A 521 0.53 -15.67 -9.56
C HIS A 521 0.84 -17.09 -9.06
N TYR A 522 -0.09 -18.04 -9.22
CA TYR A 522 0.03 -19.40 -8.65
C TYR A 522 1.32 -20.12 -9.01
N LYS A 523 1.83 -19.96 -10.25
CA LYS A 523 3.07 -20.61 -10.71
C LYS A 523 4.33 -19.80 -10.37
N ARG A 524 4.30 -18.48 -10.49
CA ARG A 524 5.51 -17.63 -10.43
C ARG A 524 5.59 -16.74 -9.20
N GLY A 525 4.47 -16.40 -8.58
CA GLY A 525 4.39 -15.41 -7.52
C GLY A 525 4.39 -13.97 -8.07
N VAL A 526 4.57 -13.03 -7.16
CA VAL A 526 4.81 -11.62 -7.45
C VAL A 526 6.31 -11.40 -7.30
N GLU A 527 6.97 -10.98 -8.39
CA GLU A 527 8.39 -10.63 -8.39
C GLU A 527 8.60 -9.18 -7.93
#